data_71bf45a644e90d4de2bc15794085c4d8
#
_entry.id   71bf45a644e90d4de2bc15794085c4d8
#
_cell.length_a   1.000
_cell.length_b   1.000
_cell.length_c   1.000
_cell.angle_alpha   90.00
_cell.angle_beta   90.00
_cell.angle_gamma   90.00
#
_symmetry.space_group_name_H-M   'P 1'
#
loop_
_entity.id
_entity.type
_entity.pdbx_description
1 polymer ?
#
loop_
_entity_poly.entity_id
_entity_poly.type
_entity_poly.pdbx_seq_one_letter_code
_entity_poly.pdbx_strand_id
1 'polypeptide(L)'
;RLTMLLHDIAKPETRTTDENGIDHFYNHNAVGADLAKAALKRLKFDNQTTHMVTTLIANHDIRFNDPLGTGRKHVRKIIHRVGVNLFPYLLDVMEADISAQSDFMRLKKLTALKETREAYREILTANDCLTLKDLKINGNQLKALGISEGKMIGAILNALLAQVLNNPELNEYEKLEELALKIYQEVQ
;
A
#
# COMPACT_ATOMS: atom_id res chain seq x y z
N ARG A 1 9.11 12.07 12.38
CA ARG A 1 8.92 13.50 12.66
C ARG A 1 8.70 14.32 11.39
N LEU A 2 9.59 14.26 10.38
CA LEU A 2 9.41 14.99 9.12
C LEU A 2 8.07 14.67 8.44
N THR A 3 7.66 13.41 8.39
CA THR A 3 6.37 12.99 7.86
C THR A 3 5.23 13.71 8.57
N MET A 4 5.22 13.72 9.91
CA MET A 4 4.18 14.41 10.69
C MET A 4 4.18 15.92 10.50
N LEU A 5 5.34 16.53 10.24
CA LEU A 5 5.42 17.95 9.92
C LEU A 5 4.78 18.29 8.55
N LEU A 6 4.87 17.38 7.59
CA LEU A 6 4.50 17.62 6.20
C LEU A 6 3.24 16.88 5.73
N HIS A 7 2.64 15.97 6.54
CA HIS A 7 1.57 15.08 6.07
C HIS A 7 0.34 15.83 5.54
N ASP A 8 0.04 16.96 6.10
CA ASP A 8 -1.11 17.80 5.78
C ASP A 8 -0.77 19.06 4.97
N ILE A 9 0.44 19.16 4.42
CA ILE A 9 0.94 20.37 3.73
C ILE A 9 0.04 20.82 2.57
N ALA A 10 -0.69 19.90 1.94
CA ALA A 10 -1.58 20.18 0.82
C ALA A 10 -3.02 20.52 1.21
N LYS A 11 -3.41 20.45 2.47
CA LYS A 11 -4.78 20.78 2.89
C LYS A 11 -5.24 22.17 2.44
N PRO A 12 -4.42 23.25 2.51
CA PRO A 12 -4.83 24.56 2.03
C PRO A 12 -5.17 24.58 0.52
N GLU A 13 -4.41 23.83 -0.30
CA GLU A 13 -4.57 23.80 -1.76
C GLU A 13 -5.72 22.88 -2.22
N THR A 14 -6.06 21.86 -1.42
CA THR A 14 -7.08 20.87 -1.76
C THR A 14 -8.40 21.07 -1.05
N ARG A 15 -8.53 22.18 -0.31
CA ARG A 15 -9.76 22.53 0.40
C ARG A 15 -10.90 22.82 -0.57
N THR A 16 -12.01 22.14 -0.36
CA THR A 16 -13.30 22.44 -0.99
C THR A 16 -14.38 22.47 0.10
N THR A 17 -15.36 23.36 -0.04
CA THR A 17 -16.46 23.47 0.92
C THR A 17 -17.74 23.03 0.23
N ASP A 18 -18.50 22.13 0.84
CA ASP A 18 -19.77 21.63 0.30
C ASP A 18 -20.94 22.60 0.59
N GLU A 19 -22.15 22.24 0.11
CA GLU A 19 -23.38 23.04 0.28
C GLU A 19 -23.77 23.23 1.75
N ASN A 20 -23.31 22.38 2.66
CA ASN A 20 -23.57 22.46 4.10
C ASN A 20 -22.48 23.25 4.85
N GLY A 21 -21.52 23.83 4.15
CA GLY A 21 -20.40 24.55 4.75
C GLY A 21 -19.33 23.65 5.35
N ILE A 22 -19.30 22.36 4.99
CA ILE A 22 -18.31 21.40 5.47
C ILE A 22 -17.11 21.38 4.53
N ASP A 23 -15.91 21.51 5.12
CA ASP A 23 -14.66 21.46 4.36
C ASP A 23 -14.23 20.02 4.09
N HIS A 24 -13.82 19.78 2.85
CA HIS A 24 -13.22 18.53 2.36
C HIS A 24 -11.83 18.79 1.80
N PHE A 25 -10.95 17.79 1.89
CA PHE A 25 -9.54 17.87 1.47
C PHE A 25 -9.19 16.67 0.57
N TYR A 26 -9.91 16.52 -0.54
CA TYR A 26 -9.73 15.38 -1.44
C TYR A 26 -8.34 15.37 -2.05
N ASN A 27 -7.72 14.18 -2.06
CA ASN A 27 -6.37 13.94 -2.59
C ASN A 27 -5.23 14.72 -1.90
N HIS A 28 -5.46 15.33 -0.73
CA HIS A 28 -4.40 16.06 -0.01
C HIS A 28 -3.15 15.21 0.25
N ASN A 29 -3.32 13.90 0.42
CA ASN A 29 -2.24 12.96 0.62
C ASN A 29 -1.35 12.80 -0.63
N ALA A 30 -1.92 12.70 -1.83
CA ALA A 30 -1.17 12.59 -3.07
C ALA A 30 -0.47 13.91 -3.43
N VAL A 31 -1.22 15.02 -3.42
CA VAL A 31 -0.67 16.37 -3.65
C VAL A 31 0.40 16.70 -2.60
N GLY A 32 0.14 16.36 -1.33
CA GLY A 32 1.06 16.56 -0.21
C GLY A 32 2.37 15.80 -0.38
N ALA A 33 2.33 14.58 -0.91
CA ALA A 33 3.53 13.82 -1.20
C ALA A 33 4.40 14.52 -2.27
N ASP A 34 3.80 15.10 -3.31
CA ASP A 34 4.53 15.84 -4.36
C ASP A 34 5.12 17.13 -3.83
N LEU A 35 4.36 17.91 -3.05
CA LEU A 35 4.84 19.13 -2.39
C LEU A 35 5.99 18.82 -1.42
N ALA A 36 5.85 17.80 -0.61
CA ALA A 36 6.90 17.34 0.31
C ALA A 36 8.15 16.90 -0.44
N LYS A 37 8.01 16.19 -1.57
CA LYS A 37 9.13 15.78 -2.43
C LYS A 37 9.89 16.98 -2.97
N ALA A 38 9.19 18.01 -3.44
CA ALA A 38 9.80 19.23 -3.93
C ALA A 38 10.55 19.98 -2.81
N ALA A 39 9.93 20.11 -1.62
CA ALA A 39 10.53 20.74 -0.47
C ALA A 39 11.79 20.01 0.02
N LEU A 40 11.72 18.68 0.17
CA LEU A 40 12.84 17.87 0.63
C LEU A 40 14.02 17.90 -0.35
N LYS A 41 13.75 17.86 -1.65
CA LYS A 41 14.79 18.02 -2.69
C LYS A 41 15.46 19.38 -2.62
N ARG A 42 14.70 20.47 -2.47
CA ARG A 42 15.22 21.83 -2.30
C ARG A 42 16.11 21.93 -1.06
N LEU A 43 15.73 21.25 0.02
CA LEU A 43 16.50 21.19 1.27
C LEU A 43 17.65 20.17 1.23
N LYS A 44 17.89 19.53 0.07
CA LYS A 44 18.98 18.57 -0.18
C LYS A 44 18.94 17.34 0.73
N PHE A 45 17.74 16.88 1.10
CA PHE A 45 17.60 15.57 1.75
C PHE A 45 17.97 14.45 0.77
N ASP A 46 18.52 13.37 1.29
CA ASP A 46 18.86 12.18 0.50
C ASP A 46 17.61 11.51 -0.10
N ASN A 47 17.84 10.65 -1.12
CA ASN A 47 16.74 9.98 -1.83
C ASN A 47 15.97 8.99 -0.95
N GLN A 48 16.65 8.32 -0.02
CA GLN A 48 16.01 7.34 0.88
C GLN A 48 15.05 8.04 1.85
N THR A 49 15.50 9.11 2.51
CA THR A 49 14.66 9.95 3.37
C THR A 49 13.49 10.55 2.58
N THR A 50 13.76 11.09 1.39
CA THR A 50 12.72 11.67 0.54
C THR A 50 11.67 10.60 0.16
N HIS A 51 12.10 9.43 -0.29
CA HIS A 51 11.19 8.32 -0.63
C HIS A 51 10.36 7.87 0.56
N MET A 52 10.98 7.64 1.72
CA MET A 52 10.29 7.24 2.94
C MET A 52 9.20 8.27 3.33
N VAL A 53 9.55 9.55 3.42
CA VAL A 53 8.61 10.60 3.84
C VAL A 53 7.45 10.72 2.85
N THR A 54 7.72 10.77 1.55
CA THR A 54 6.67 10.92 0.53
C THR A 54 5.77 9.70 0.44
N THR A 55 6.31 8.48 0.59
CA THR A 55 5.50 7.24 0.63
C THR A 55 4.57 7.23 1.84
N LEU A 56 5.06 7.65 3.01
CA LEU A 56 4.23 7.73 4.22
C LEU A 56 3.15 8.80 4.08
N ILE A 57 3.47 9.98 3.53
CA ILE A 57 2.48 11.04 3.28
C ILE A 57 1.41 10.57 2.30
N ALA A 58 1.79 9.95 1.17
CA ALA A 58 0.83 9.47 0.18
C ALA A 58 -0.16 8.43 0.73
N ASN A 59 0.16 7.78 1.86
CA ASN A 59 -0.62 6.67 2.39
C ASN A 59 -1.18 6.90 3.81
N HIS A 60 -0.95 8.07 4.42
CA HIS A 60 -1.32 8.31 5.83
C HIS A 60 -2.85 8.31 6.09
N ASP A 61 -3.66 8.64 5.09
CA ASP A 61 -5.13 8.71 5.21
C ASP A 61 -5.84 7.41 4.76
N ILE A 62 -5.13 6.27 4.78
CA ILE A 62 -5.74 4.96 4.50
C ILE A 62 -6.69 4.57 5.63
N ARG A 63 -7.89 4.12 5.27
CA ARG A 63 -8.89 3.65 6.24
C ARG A 63 -8.87 2.13 6.33
N PHE A 64 -8.67 1.61 7.54
CA PHE A 64 -8.68 0.17 7.82
C PHE A 64 -10.03 -0.37 8.31
N ASN A 65 -11.04 0.48 8.44
CA ASN A 65 -12.35 0.14 9.01
C ASN A 65 -13.40 -0.20 7.97
N ASP A 66 -13.03 -0.92 6.92
CA ASP A 66 -14.02 -1.40 5.97
C ASP A 66 -14.87 -2.51 6.63
N PRO A 67 -16.20 -2.32 6.77
CA PRO A 67 -17.09 -3.30 7.35
C PRO A 67 -17.22 -4.59 6.53
N LEU A 68 -16.72 -4.63 5.30
CA LEU A 68 -16.69 -5.82 4.44
C LEU A 68 -15.51 -6.75 4.73
N GLY A 69 -14.92 -6.68 5.92
CA GLY A 69 -13.99 -7.69 6.43
C GLY A 69 -12.65 -7.72 5.73
N THR A 70 -12.06 -6.59 5.63
CA THR A 70 -10.79 -6.40 4.98
C THR A 70 -9.64 -7.16 5.60
N GLY A 71 -9.70 -7.49 6.85
CA GLY A 71 -8.74 -8.36 7.48
C GLY A 71 -7.35 -8.36 6.83
N ARG A 72 -6.67 -9.49 6.86
CA ARG A 72 -5.33 -9.67 6.30
C ARG A 72 -5.20 -9.38 4.80
N LYS A 73 -6.26 -9.61 4.00
CA LYS A 73 -6.26 -9.34 2.55
C LYS A 73 -6.01 -7.87 2.24
N HIS A 74 -6.68 -6.95 2.92
CA HIS A 74 -6.50 -5.51 2.73
C HIS A 74 -5.11 -5.08 3.21
N VAL A 75 -4.71 -5.57 4.38
CA VAL A 75 -3.40 -5.28 4.97
C VAL A 75 -2.27 -5.73 4.04
N ARG A 76 -2.32 -6.95 3.44
CA ARG A 76 -1.34 -7.41 2.44
C ARG A 76 -1.18 -6.45 1.26
N LYS A 77 -2.29 -5.97 0.72
CA LYS A 77 -2.26 -5.01 -0.40
C LYS A 77 -1.60 -3.69 -0.02
N ILE A 78 -1.85 -3.20 1.19
CA ILE A 78 -1.23 -1.97 1.66
C ILE A 78 0.26 -2.19 1.94
N ILE A 79 0.63 -3.32 2.55
CA ILE A 79 2.03 -3.68 2.75
C ILE A 79 2.77 -3.76 1.41
N HIS A 80 2.17 -4.42 0.41
CA HIS A 80 2.74 -4.48 -0.94
C HIS A 80 2.97 -3.09 -1.53
N ARG A 81 1.99 -2.18 -1.41
CA ARG A 81 2.05 -0.81 -1.94
C ARG A 81 3.06 0.08 -1.24
N VAL A 82 3.13 0.00 0.09
CA VAL A 82 3.97 0.86 0.94
C VAL A 82 5.38 0.28 1.08
N GLY A 83 5.49 -1.03 1.04
CA GLY A 83 6.70 -1.79 1.36
C GLY A 83 6.71 -2.31 2.79
N VAL A 84 7.18 -3.54 2.95
CA VAL A 84 7.21 -4.25 4.25
C VAL A 84 7.93 -3.42 5.32
N ASN A 85 9.07 -2.81 4.97
CA ASN A 85 9.89 -2.05 5.90
C ASN A 85 9.29 -0.68 6.29
N LEU A 86 8.45 -0.09 5.44
CA LEU A 86 7.83 1.21 5.72
C LEU A 86 6.46 1.09 6.39
N PHE A 87 5.82 -0.06 6.30
CA PHE A 87 4.47 -0.26 6.84
C PHE A 87 4.37 -0.02 8.34
N PRO A 88 5.31 -0.44 9.22
CA PRO A 88 5.27 -0.10 10.64
C PRO A 88 5.30 1.42 10.88
N TYR A 89 6.12 2.15 10.15
CA TYR A 89 6.19 3.62 10.26
C TYR A 89 4.91 4.30 9.77
N LEU A 90 4.21 3.72 8.77
CA LEU A 90 2.89 4.20 8.37
C LEU A 90 1.90 4.11 9.53
N LEU A 91 1.86 2.96 10.23
CA LEU A 91 0.99 2.77 11.38
C LEU A 91 1.32 3.75 12.52
N ASP A 92 2.61 4.06 12.73
CA ASP A 92 3.03 5.06 13.73
C ASP A 92 2.61 6.48 13.36
N VAL A 93 2.69 6.84 12.06
CA VAL A 93 2.20 8.13 11.54
C VAL A 93 0.69 8.26 11.74
N MET A 94 -0.07 7.22 11.40
CA MET A 94 -1.52 7.19 11.56
C MET A 94 -1.94 7.27 13.03
N GLU A 95 -1.23 6.57 13.94
CA GLU A 95 -1.50 6.63 15.37
C GLU A 95 -1.25 8.03 15.93
N ALA A 96 -0.16 8.67 15.51
CA ALA A 96 0.17 10.03 15.92
C ALA A 96 -0.89 11.04 15.44
N ASP A 97 -1.33 10.93 14.18
CA ASP A 97 -2.36 11.78 13.61
C ASP A 97 -3.71 11.58 14.32
N ILE A 98 -4.17 10.33 14.49
CA ILE A 98 -5.41 9.99 15.22
C ILE A 98 -5.37 10.54 16.64
N SER A 99 -4.22 10.45 17.32
CA SER A 99 -4.06 10.92 18.70
C SER A 99 -4.13 12.43 18.82
N ALA A 100 -3.77 13.16 17.76
CA ALA A 100 -3.85 14.63 17.70
C ALA A 100 -5.24 15.16 17.31
N GLN A 101 -6.11 14.29 16.76
CA GLN A 101 -7.48 14.66 16.37
C GLN A 101 -8.42 14.78 17.59
N SER A 102 -9.65 15.32 17.36
CA SER A 102 -10.71 15.35 18.36
C SER A 102 -11.10 13.94 18.83
N ASP A 103 -11.79 13.85 19.99
CA ASP A 103 -12.23 12.56 20.55
C ASP A 103 -13.24 11.81 19.67
N PHE A 104 -13.85 12.52 18.70
CA PHE A 104 -14.79 11.91 17.79
C PHE A 104 -14.15 10.74 17.02
N MET A 105 -14.73 9.55 17.17
CA MET A 105 -14.27 8.31 16.55
C MET A 105 -12.84 7.88 16.90
N ARG A 106 -12.10 8.59 17.79
CA ARG A 106 -10.70 8.29 18.14
C ARG A 106 -10.54 6.84 18.61
N LEU A 107 -11.36 6.40 19.55
CA LEU A 107 -11.28 5.03 20.09
C LEU A 107 -11.47 3.98 18.97
N LYS A 108 -12.46 4.16 18.10
CA LYS A 108 -12.72 3.24 16.98
C LYS A 108 -11.54 3.18 16.02
N LYS A 109 -10.95 4.34 15.69
CA LYS A 109 -9.77 4.44 14.81
C LYS A 109 -8.54 3.73 15.42
N LEU A 110 -8.28 3.95 16.72
CA LEU A 110 -7.17 3.31 17.42
C LEU A 110 -7.37 1.80 17.54
N THR A 111 -8.60 1.32 17.76
CA THR A 111 -8.92 -0.10 17.78
C THR A 111 -8.62 -0.74 16.42
N ALA A 112 -9.10 -0.14 15.32
CA ALA A 112 -8.83 -0.64 13.97
C ALA A 112 -7.32 -0.64 13.65
N LEU A 113 -6.57 0.35 14.13
CA LEU A 113 -5.13 0.41 13.95
C LEU A 113 -4.41 -0.71 14.74
N LYS A 114 -4.88 -1.02 15.96
CA LYS A 114 -4.37 -2.15 16.75
C LYS A 114 -4.61 -3.48 16.04
N GLU A 115 -5.82 -3.72 15.56
CA GLU A 115 -6.16 -4.91 14.77
C GLU A 115 -5.30 -5.03 13.51
N THR A 116 -5.02 -3.92 12.84
CA THR A 116 -4.12 -3.86 11.69
C THR A 116 -2.68 -4.25 12.05
N ARG A 117 -2.18 -3.81 13.21
CA ARG A 117 -0.85 -4.22 13.72
C ARG A 117 -0.79 -5.73 14.02
N GLU A 118 -1.88 -6.30 14.53
CA GLU A 118 -1.99 -7.74 14.77
C GLU A 118 -2.00 -8.51 13.44
N ALA A 119 -2.83 -8.10 12.48
CA ALA A 119 -2.86 -8.69 11.14
C ALA A 119 -1.50 -8.61 10.43
N TYR A 120 -0.77 -7.50 10.56
CA TYR A 120 0.59 -7.37 10.03
C TYR A 120 1.55 -8.41 10.60
N ARG A 121 1.52 -8.63 11.94
CA ARG A 121 2.36 -9.64 12.61
C ARG A 121 2.02 -11.05 12.12
N GLU A 122 0.72 -11.37 11.98
CA GLU A 122 0.27 -12.66 11.47
C GLU A 122 0.73 -12.91 10.03
N ILE A 123 0.62 -11.90 9.15
CA ILE A 123 1.07 -11.95 7.76
C ILE A 123 2.57 -12.25 7.68
N LEU A 124 3.38 -11.59 8.51
CA LEU A 124 4.83 -11.84 8.55
C LEU A 124 5.16 -13.23 9.10
N THR A 125 4.46 -13.67 10.14
CA THR A 125 4.66 -15.01 10.74
C THR A 125 4.27 -16.12 9.78
N ALA A 126 3.22 -15.91 8.97
CA ALA A 126 2.78 -16.84 7.94
C ALA A 126 3.68 -16.85 6.70
N ASN A 127 4.66 -15.95 6.61
CA ASN A 127 5.47 -15.73 5.40
C ASN A 127 4.62 -15.53 4.14
N ASP A 128 3.54 -14.74 4.26
CA ASP A 128 2.68 -14.43 3.13
C ASP A 128 3.49 -13.78 1.99
N CYS A 129 3.17 -14.15 0.75
CA CYS A 129 3.75 -13.52 -0.43
C CYS A 129 3.29 -12.06 -0.55
N LEU A 130 4.23 -11.12 -0.48
CA LEU A 130 3.97 -9.68 -0.49
C LEU A 130 4.63 -8.97 -1.68
N THR A 131 5.60 -9.62 -2.33
CA THR A 131 6.36 -9.05 -3.45
C THR A 131 6.51 -10.07 -4.58
N LEU A 132 6.91 -9.59 -5.77
CA LEU A 132 7.19 -10.47 -6.91
C LEU A 132 8.30 -11.52 -6.61
N LYS A 133 9.20 -11.21 -5.66
CA LYS A 133 10.27 -12.12 -5.26
C LYS A 133 9.78 -13.30 -4.43
N ASP A 134 8.63 -13.14 -3.79
CA ASP A 134 8.03 -14.15 -2.92
C ASP A 134 7.13 -15.13 -3.69
N LEU A 135 6.86 -14.85 -4.98
CA LEU A 135 6.12 -15.78 -5.85
C LEU A 135 6.91 -17.07 -6.06
N LYS A 136 6.25 -18.21 -5.97
CA LYS A 136 6.84 -19.53 -6.26
C LYS A 136 6.99 -19.81 -7.77
N ILE A 137 6.80 -18.81 -8.62
CA ILE A 137 7.10 -18.82 -10.05
C ILE A 137 7.84 -17.55 -10.43
N ASN A 138 8.77 -17.66 -11.38
CA ASN A 138 9.58 -16.54 -11.84
C ASN A 138 9.55 -16.39 -13.38
N GLY A 139 10.15 -15.31 -13.89
CA GLY A 139 10.13 -15.00 -15.32
C GLY A 139 10.80 -16.06 -16.20
N ASN A 140 11.83 -16.77 -15.72
CA ASN A 140 12.49 -17.84 -16.50
C ASN A 140 11.56 -19.07 -16.64
N GLN A 141 10.81 -19.38 -15.59
CA GLN A 141 9.83 -20.47 -15.64
C GLN A 141 8.67 -20.10 -16.58
N LEU A 142 8.19 -18.84 -16.57
CA LEU A 142 7.17 -18.39 -17.53
C LEU A 142 7.66 -18.47 -18.98
N LYS A 143 8.95 -18.17 -19.25
CA LYS A 143 9.56 -18.37 -20.57
C LYS A 143 9.57 -19.84 -20.99
N ALA A 144 9.89 -20.74 -20.07
CA ALA A 144 9.89 -22.18 -20.35
C ALA A 144 8.49 -22.71 -20.70
N LEU A 145 7.41 -22.04 -20.24
CA LEU A 145 6.03 -22.32 -20.61
C LEU A 145 5.62 -21.72 -21.96
N GLY A 146 6.54 -21.11 -22.71
CA GLY A 146 6.28 -20.52 -24.01
C GLY A 146 5.66 -19.11 -23.96
N ILE A 147 5.64 -18.48 -22.79
CA ILE A 147 5.18 -17.09 -22.67
C ILE A 147 6.25 -16.15 -23.24
N SER A 148 5.85 -15.30 -24.18
CA SER A 148 6.75 -14.40 -24.88
C SER A 148 7.48 -13.43 -23.92
N GLU A 149 8.70 -13.04 -24.29
CA GLU A 149 9.58 -12.22 -23.47
C GLU A 149 9.10 -10.78 -23.23
N GLY A 150 9.73 -10.11 -22.28
CA GLY A 150 9.60 -8.68 -22.07
C GLY A 150 8.41 -8.25 -21.22
N LYS A 151 7.62 -7.29 -21.73
CA LYS A 151 6.53 -6.65 -20.97
C LYS A 151 5.44 -7.65 -20.54
N MET A 152 5.19 -8.70 -21.32
CA MET A 152 4.18 -9.71 -21.04
C MET A 152 4.49 -10.49 -19.76
N ILE A 153 5.74 -10.94 -19.59
CA ILE A 153 6.17 -11.66 -18.36
C ILE A 153 5.94 -10.78 -17.13
N GLY A 154 6.33 -9.51 -17.20
CA GLY A 154 6.12 -8.57 -16.11
C GLY A 154 4.63 -8.36 -15.80
N ALA A 155 3.78 -8.26 -16.82
CA ALA A 155 2.34 -8.12 -16.65
C ALA A 155 1.73 -9.36 -15.98
N ILE A 156 2.10 -10.55 -16.44
CA ILE A 156 1.62 -11.82 -15.85
C ILE A 156 2.08 -11.98 -14.41
N LEU A 157 3.35 -11.72 -14.09
CA LEU A 157 3.85 -11.78 -12.71
C LEU A 157 3.10 -10.81 -11.79
N ASN A 158 2.81 -9.60 -12.24
CA ASN A 158 2.01 -8.63 -11.47
C ASN A 158 0.56 -9.10 -11.29
N ALA A 159 -0.05 -9.70 -12.32
CA ALA A 159 -1.40 -10.25 -12.24
C ALA A 159 -1.46 -11.44 -11.26
N LEU A 160 -0.48 -12.34 -11.31
CA LEU A 160 -0.34 -13.44 -10.35
C LEU A 160 -0.18 -12.94 -8.92
N LEU A 161 0.69 -11.95 -8.70
CA LEU A 161 0.87 -11.36 -7.38
C LEU A 161 -0.44 -10.73 -6.87
N ALA A 162 -1.18 -10.02 -7.71
CA ALA A 162 -2.48 -9.47 -7.34
C ALA A 162 -3.48 -10.55 -6.89
N GLN A 163 -3.47 -11.73 -7.53
CA GLN A 163 -4.28 -12.88 -7.11
C GLN A 163 -3.80 -13.45 -5.76
N VAL A 164 -2.50 -13.63 -5.59
CA VAL A 164 -1.89 -14.16 -4.37
C VAL A 164 -2.10 -13.21 -3.17
N LEU A 165 -2.01 -11.90 -3.35
CA LEU A 165 -2.34 -10.92 -2.30
C LEU A 165 -3.80 -11.04 -1.83
N ASN A 166 -4.71 -11.48 -2.71
CA ASN A 166 -6.10 -11.76 -2.36
C ASN A 166 -6.26 -13.11 -1.66
N ASN A 167 -5.57 -14.15 -2.15
CA ASN A 167 -5.61 -15.52 -1.65
C ASN A 167 -4.19 -16.12 -1.62
N PRO A 168 -3.50 -16.12 -0.45
CA PRO A 168 -2.13 -16.63 -0.31
C PRO A 168 -1.96 -18.11 -0.68
N GLU A 169 -3.02 -18.91 -0.58
CA GLU A 169 -2.99 -20.34 -0.93
C GLU A 169 -2.77 -20.60 -2.43
N LEU A 170 -2.87 -19.56 -3.24
CA LEU A 170 -2.53 -19.63 -4.67
C LEU A 170 -1.02 -19.61 -4.91
N ASN A 171 -0.20 -19.27 -3.90
CA ASN A 171 1.25 -19.22 -4.07
C ASN A 171 1.90 -20.61 -4.03
N GLU A 172 1.45 -21.47 -4.92
CA GLU A 172 2.01 -22.80 -5.21
C GLU A 172 2.37 -22.86 -6.69
N TYR A 173 3.50 -23.51 -7.04
CA TYR A 173 4.03 -23.50 -8.42
C TYR A 173 2.97 -23.94 -9.43
N GLU A 174 2.32 -25.06 -9.20
CA GLU A 174 1.35 -25.68 -10.11
C GLU A 174 0.12 -24.77 -10.33
N LYS A 175 -0.36 -24.15 -9.25
CA LYS A 175 -1.50 -23.21 -9.31
C LYS A 175 -1.14 -21.93 -10.06
N LEU A 176 0.08 -21.42 -9.83
CA LEU A 176 0.58 -20.22 -10.51
C LEU A 176 0.85 -20.47 -11.98
N GLU A 177 1.32 -21.66 -12.35
CA GLU A 177 1.53 -22.09 -13.74
C GLU A 177 0.20 -22.10 -14.49
N GLU A 178 -0.82 -22.77 -13.95
CA GLU A 178 -2.17 -22.82 -14.53
C GLU A 178 -2.76 -21.41 -14.71
N LEU A 179 -2.69 -20.58 -13.67
CA LEU A 179 -3.15 -19.19 -13.72
C LEU A 179 -2.39 -18.35 -14.75
N ALA A 180 -1.06 -18.54 -14.86
CA ALA A 180 -0.23 -17.82 -15.82
C ALA A 180 -0.64 -18.13 -17.26
N LEU A 181 -0.84 -19.42 -17.58
CA LEU A 181 -1.27 -19.86 -18.90
C LEU A 181 -2.68 -19.33 -19.26
N LYS A 182 -3.60 -19.35 -18.29
CA LYS A 182 -4.94 -18.77 -18.46
C LYS A 182 -4.88 -17.27 -18.76
N ILE A 183 -4.14 -16.50 -17.96
CA ILE A 183 -3.95 -15.05 -18.17
C ILE A 183 -3.32 -14.78 -19.54
N TYR A 184 -2.34 -15.60 -19.93
CA TYR A 184 -1.67 -15.45 -21.22
C TYR A 184 -2.62 -15.68 -22.41
N GLN A 185 -3.52 -16.67 -22.31
CA GLN A 185 -4.55 -16.95 -23.35
C GLN A 185 -5.59 -15.81 -23.45
N GLU A 186 -5.94 -15.16 -22.35
CA GLU A 186 -6.91 -14.05 -22.34
C GLU A 186 -6.36 -12.74 -22.94
N VAL A 187 -5.04 -12.63 -23.11
CA VAL A 187 -4.37 -11.41 -23.59
C VAL A 187 -3.93 -11.55 -25.06
N GLN A 188 -3.95 -12.75 -25.64
CA GLN A 188 -3.71 -12.99 -27.07
C GLN A 188 -4.97 -12.70 -27.91
#